data_77115d1668463e54a016dc1b08f8fdf4
#
_entry.id   77115d1668463e54a016dc1b08f8fdf4
#
_cell.length_a   1.000
_cell.length_b   1.000
_cell.length_c   1.000
_cell.angle_alpha   90.00
_cell.angle_beta   90.00
_cell.angle_gamma   90.00
#
_symmetry.space_group_name_H-M   'P 1'
#
loop_
_entity.id
_entity.type
_entity.pdbx_description
1 polymer ?
#
loop_
_entity_poly.entity_id
_entity_poly.type
_entity_poly.pdbx_seq_one_letter_code
_entity_poly.pdbx_strand_id
1 'polypeptide(L)'
;EILHIEHRRLAWGRMQKDINPILHYAPHDIAILDKLLGVMPDEIHSAGIHVIKQPQPDFVTCNLKYGKVTVQLQMGWYYHEKVRDVTVITDKGTLVWNDAKNKSKWISQTIENGRQIQHMDQNKTFTESISPLQRQITAFADYCEKDKLPDSNMDHIKRVTYIVECMEKSLKTGEVICPSKEY
;
A
#
# COMPACT_ATOMS: atom_id res chain seq x y z
N GLU A 1 4.07 5.02 17.25
CA GLU A 1 3.38 3.77 16.84
C GLU A 1 2.51 4.05 15.62
N ILE A 2 2.48 3.12 14.62
CA ILE A 2 1.54 3.21 13.48
C ILE A 2 0.18 2.72 13.97
N LEU A 3 -0.88 3.46 13.62
CA LEU A 3 -2.26 3.14 14.00
C LEU A 3 -3.10 2.73 12.78
N HIS A 4 -2.91 3.44 11.66
CA HIS A 4 -3.66 3.20 10.43
C HIS A 4 -2.84 3.55 9.20
N ILE A 5 -3.03 2.80 8.11
CA ILE A 5 -2.47 3.10 6.79
C ILE A 5 -3.59 3.11 5.77
N GLU A 6 -3.70 4.18 5.01
CA GLU A 6 -4.54 4.27 3.82
C GLU A 6 -3.66 4.35 2.58
N HIS A 7 -3.94 3.53 1.58
CA HIS A 7 -3.26 3.56 0.30
C HIS A 7 -4.25 3.58 -0.85
N ARG A 8 -4.12 4.56 -1.75
CA ARG A 8 -5.01 4.74 -2.89
C ARG A 8 -4.24 4.71 -4.20
N ARG A 9 -4.65 3.83 -5.11
CA ARG A 9 -4.20 3.76 -6.50
C ARG A 9 -5.40 3.79 -7.43
N LEU A 10 -5.78 4.99 -7.78
CA LEU A 10 -6.99 5.27 -8.53
C LEU A 10 -6.65 6.09 -9.77
N ALA A 11 -7.32 5.83 -10.87
CA ALA A 11 -7.16 6.62 -12.08
C ALA A 11 -8.39 6.47 -13.00
N TRP A 12 -8.58 7.45 -13.88
CA TRP A 12 -9.31 7.24 -15.12
C TRP A 12 -8.33 6.60 -16.10
N GLY A 13 -8.31 5.28 -16.16
CA GLY A 13 -7.26 4.52 -16.82
C GLY A 13 -7.75 3.54 -17.86
N ARG A 14 -6.79 2.90 -18.53
CA ARG A 14 -7.06 1.82 -19.45
C ARG A 14 -7.47 0.57 -18.68
N MET A 15 -8.72 0.18 -18.79
CA MET A 15 -9.25 -1.01 -18.17
C MET A 15 -8.64 -2.27 -18.76
N GLN A 16 -8.29 -3.19 -17.88
CA GLN A 16 -7.79 -4.50 -18.27
C GLN A 16 -8.94 -5.51 -18.27
N LYS A 17 -9.01 -6.36 -19.29
CA LYS A 17 -10.08 -7.36 -19.39
C LYS A 17 -9.76 -8.65 -18.62
N ASP A 18 -8.48 -8.97 -18.52
CA ASP A 18 -8.00 -10.27 -18.06
C ASP A 18 -7.58 -10.28 -16.58
N ILE A 19 -7.39 -9.12 -15.99
CA ILE A 19 -7.00 -8.95 -14.58
C ILE A 19 -7.90 -7.92 -13.90
N ASN A 20 -7.97 -7.97 -12.58
CA ASN A 20 -8.63 -6.97 -11.76
C ASN A 20 -7.62 -5.99 -11.12
N PRO A 21 -8.08 -4.92 -10.45
CA PRO A 21 -7.19 -3.95 -9.81
C PRO A 21 -6.26 -4.53 -8.74
N ILE A 22 -6.62 -5.64 -8.05
CA ILE A 22 -5.73 -6.30 -7.09
C ILE A 22 -4.48 -6.79 -7.81
N LEU A 23 -4.65 -7.63 -8.83
CA LEU A 23 -3.51 -8.20 -9.58
C LEU A 23 -2.66 -7.13 -10.25
N HIS A 24 -3.28 -6.00 -10.64
CA HIS A 24 -2.57 -4.90 -11.29
C HIS A 24 -1.75 -4.03 -10.32
N TYR A 25 -2.31 -3.70 -9.15
CA TYR A 25 -1.75 -2.69 -8.26
C TYR A 25 -1.24 -3.23 -6.92
N ALA A 26 -1.93 -4.21 -6.33
CA ALA A 26 -1.63 -4.67 -4.99
C ALA A 26 -0.19 -5.19 -4.80
N PRO A 27 0.49 -5.84 -5.76
CA PRO A 27 1.89 -6.25 -5.55
C PRO A 27 2.80 -5.10 -5.12
N HIS A 28 2.61 -3.89 -5.68
CA HIS A 28 3.38 -2.72 -5.30
C HIS A 28 3.00 -2.20 -3.90
N ASP A 29 1.71 -2.20 -3.59
CA ASP A 29 1.19 -1.67 -2.34
C ASP A 29 1.54 -2.59 -1.16
N ILE A 30 1.40 -3.91 -1.36
CA ILE A 30 1.79 -4.92 -0.38
C ILE A 30 3.30 -4.92 -0.14
N ALA A 31 4.11 -4.70 -1.18
CA ALA A 31 5.57 -4.56 -1.02
C ALA A 31 5.94 -3.37 -0.12
N ILE A 32 5.23 -2.26 -0.22
CA ILE A 32 5.40 -1.10 0.68
C ILE A 32 4.97 -1.46 2.10
N LEU A 33 3.83 -2.12 2.27
CA LEU A 33 3.32 -2.54 3.57
C LEU A 33 4.25 -3.55 4.24
N ASP A 34 4.76 -4.53 3.50
CA ASP A 34 5.73 -5.52 4.02
C ASP A 34 7.01 -4.83 4.53
N LYS A 35 7.46 -3.78 3.83
CA LYS A 35 8.61 -2.98 4.28
C LYS A 35 8.33 -2.15 5.52
N LEU A 36 7.11 -1.64 5.67
CA LEU A 36 6.71 -0.79 6.79
C LEU A 36 6.38 -1.59 8.06
N LEU A 37 5.70 -2.73 7.90
CA LEU A 37 5.15 -3.50 9.01
C LEU A 37 5.97 -4.76 9.34
N GLY A 38 6.59 -5.39 8.34
CA GLY A 38 7.50 -6.53 8.50
C GLY A 38 6.83 -7.84 8.98
N VAL A 39 5.50 -7.91 8.96
CA VAL A 39 4.72 -9.04 9.44
C VAL A 39 3.55 -9.35 8.50
N MET A 40 3.01 -10.58 8.61
CA MET A 40 1.81 -10.97 7.89
C MET A 40 0.55 -10.34 8.49
N PRO A 41 -0.47 -9.99 7.68
CA PRO A 41 -1.77 -9.58 8.21
C PRO A 41 -2.47 -10.75 8.92
N ASP A 42 -3.25 -10.44 9.96
CA ASP A 42 -4.08 -11.43 10.66
C ASP A 42 -5.37 -11.70 9.90
N GLU A 43 -5.94 -10.67 9.26
CA GLU A 43 -7.21 -10.74 8.54
C GLU A 43 -7.12 -9.90 7.25
N ILE A 44 -7.74 -10.40 6.19
CA ILE A 44 -7.89 -9.73 4.88
C ILE A 44 -9.33 -9.82 4.43
N HIS A 45 -9.94 -8.68 4.10
CA HIS A 45 -11.26 -8.62 3.47
C HIS A 45 -11.22 -7.73 2.24
N SER A 46 -11.63 -8.27 1.11
CA SER A 46 -11.67 -7.57 -0.18
C SER A 46 -13.09 -7.52 -0.73
N ALA A 47 -13.48 -6.36 -1.24
CA ALA A 47 -14.77 -6.14 -1.89
C ALA A 47 -14.56 -5.36 -3.19
N GLY A 48 -15.32 -5.70 -4.21
CA GLY A 48 -15.21 -5.06 -5.53
C GLY A 48 -16.55 -4.61 -6.09
N ILE A 49 -16.52 -3.60 -6.95
CA ILE A 49 -17.67 -3.16 -7.73
C ILE A 49 -17.38 -3.21 -9.22
N HIS A 50 -18.40 -3.52 -9.99
CA HIS A 50 -18.38 -3.55 -11.44
C HIS A 50 -19.08 -2.27 -11.95
N VAL A 51 -18.32 -1.28 -12.35
CA VAL A 51 -18.85 -0.05 -12.94
C VAL A 51 -19.18 -0.29 -14.40
N ILE A 52 -18.39 -1.12 -15.07
CA ILE A 52 -18.63 -1.58 -16.42
C ILE A 52 -19.08 -3.04 -16.40
N LYS A 53 -19.92 -3.41 -17.37
CA LYS A 53 -20.36 -4.80 -17.50
C LYS A 53 -19.23 -5.68 -18.06
N GLN A 54 -18.28 -6.05 -17.21
CA GLN A 54 -17.20 -6.99 -17.49
C GLN A 54 -17.05 -8.00 -16.34
N PRO A 55 -16.41 -9.17 -16.58
CA PRO A 55 -16.29 -10.23 -15.56
C PRO A 55 -15.54 -9.80 -14.30
N GLN A 56 -14.54 -8.93 -14.45
CA GLN A 56 -13.69 -8.47 -13.34
C GLN A 56 -14.20 -7.13 -12.77
N PRO A 57 -14.08 -6.88 -11.47
CA PRO A 57 -14.39 -5.58 -10.89
C PRO A 57 -13.43 -4.50 -11.38
N ASP A 58 -13.94 -3.27 -11.48
CA ASP A 58 -13.20 -2.09 -11.93
C ASP A 58 -12.64 -1.28 -10.78
N PHE A 59 -13.21 -1.45 -9.62
CA PHE A 59 -12.81 -0.80 -8.39
C PHE A 59 -12.87 -1.83 -7.24
N VAL A 60 -11.81 -1.89 -6.44
CA VAL A 60 -11.68 -2.82 -5.32
C VAL A 60 -11.21 -2.06 -4.08
N THR A 61 -11.80 -2.40 -2.95
CA THR A 61 -11.32 -2.01 -1.62
C THR A 61 -10.85 -3.24 -0.88
N CYS A 62 -9.73 -3.13 -0.16
CA CYS A 62 -9.24 -4.20 0.69
C CYS A 62 -8.91 -3.63 2.06
N ASN A 63 -9.40 -4.30 3.09
CA ASN A 63 -9.09 -4.01 4.48
C ASN A 63 -8.21 -5.14 5.02
N LEU A 64 -7.05 -4.77 5.57
CA LEU A 64 -6.12 -5.70 6.19
C LEU A 64 -5.91 -5.30 7.64
N LYS A 65 -5.73 -6.28 8.51
CA LYS A 65 -5.47 -6.08 9.93
C LYS A 65 -4.13 -6.69 10.31
N TYR A 66 -3.32 -5.93 11.01
CA TYR A 66 -2.00 -6.31 11.50
C TYR A 66 -1.94 -6.02 13.00
N GLY A 67 -2.43 -6.95 13.82
CA GLY A 67 -2.61 -6.72 15.25
C GLY A 67 -3.54 -5.55 15.52
N LYS A 68 -2.99 -4.44 16.00
CA LYS A 68 -3.74 -3.20 16.26
C LYS A 68 -3.76 -2.24 15.06
N VAL A 69 -2.92 -2.46 14.06
CA VAL A 69 -2.84 -1.60 12.87
C VAL A 69 -3.88 -2.02 11.86
N THR A 70 -4.65 -1.09 11.37
CA THR A 70 -5.58 -1.29 10.26
C THR A 70 -5.02 -0.70 8.99
N VAL A 71 -5.21 -1.39 7.87
CA VAL A 71 -4.79 -0.93 6.53
C VAL A 71 -5.97 -0.96 5.60
N GLN A 72 -6.18 0.14 4.87
CA GLN A 72 -7.19 0.22 3.82
C GLN A 72 -6.52 0.50 2.48
N LEU A 73 -6.78 -0.36 1.49
CA LEU A 73 -6.34 -0.18 0.11
C LEU A 73 -7.53 0.12 -0.78
N GLN A 74 -7.40 1.08 -1.66
CA GLN A 74 -8.37 1.42 -2.70
C GLN A 74 -7.68 1.41 -4.05
N MET A 75 -8.16 0.56 -4.94
CA MET A 75 -7.58 0.35 -6.26
C MET A 75 -8.66 0.38 -7.33
N GLY A 76 -8.44 1.11 -8.40
CA GLY A 76 -9.44 1.16 -9.47
C GLY A 76 -9.01 1.93 -10.70
N TRP A 77 -9.68 1.59 -11.82
CA TRP A 77 -9.47 2.23 -13.12
C TRP A 77 -10.57 3.22 -13.50
N TYR A 78 -11.62 3.29 -12.68
CA TYR A 78 -12.76 4.17 -12.91
C TYR A 78 -12.83 5.22 -11.80
N TYR A 79 -12.03 6.27 -11.93
CA TYR A 79 -11.95 7.36 -10.97
C TYR A 79 -11.65 8.69 -11.66
N HIS A 80 -12.23 9.77 -11.20
CA HIS A 80 -12.21 11.07 -11.89
C HIS A 80 -10.82 11.68 -12.07
N GLU A 81 -9.85 11.31 -11.25
CA GLU A 81 -8.48 11.80 -11.30
C GLU A 81 -7.46 10.69 -11.00
N LYS A 82 -6.18 10.97 -11.29
CA LYS A 82 -5.08 10.06 -10.93
C LYS A 82 -4.66 10.32 -9.49
N VAL A 83 -4.94 9.35 -8.62
CA VAL A 83 -4.53 9.34 -7.21
C VAL A 83 -3.50 8.23 -7.00
N ARG A 84 -2.37 8.59 -6.40
CA ARG A 84 -1.35 7.66 -5.92
C ARG A 84 -0.79 8.22 -4.62
N ASP A 85 -1.39 7.86 -3.54
CA ASP A 85 -0.98 8.35 -2.23
C ASP A 85 -1.01 7.26 -1.16
N VAL A 86 -0.19 7.47 -0.16
CA VAL A 86 -0.14 6.68 1.07
C VAL A 86 -0.23 7.64 2.24
N THR A 87 -1.18 7.39 3.13
CA THR A 87 -1.33 8.11 4.39
C THR A 87 -1.04 7.16 5.54
N VAL A 88 -0.08 7.49 6.39
CA VAL A 88 0.27 6.73 7.59
C VAL A 88 -0.08 7.57 8.81
N ILE A 89 -1.06 7.12 9.57
CA ILE A 89 -1.49 7.75 10.83
C ILE A 89 -0.75 7.09 11.98
N THR A 90 -0.13 7.93 12.81
CA THR A 90 0.59 7.51 14.01
C THR A 90 0.09 8.24 15.24
N ASP A 91 0.54 7.83 16.40
CA ASP A 91 0.30 8.51 17.69
C ASP A 91 0.94 9.90 17.79
N LYS A 92 1.84 10.28 16.85
CA LYS A 92 2.58 11.55 16.87
C LYS A 92 2.31 12.45 15.67
N GLY A 93 1.50 11.98 14.72
CA GLY A 93 1.22 12.74 13.51
C GLY A 93 0.89 11.85 12.32
N THR A 94 0.81 12.48 11.17
CA THR A 94 0.42 11.82 9.92
C THR A 94 1.48 12.05 8.86
N LEU A 95 1.95 10.98 8.24
CA LEU A 95 2.77 11.03 7.04
C LEU A 95 1.84 10.90 5.81
N VAL A 96 1.92 11.84 4.91
CA VAL A 96 1.25 11.77 3.60
C VAL A 96 2.31 11.72 2.52
N TRP A 97 2.34 10.63 1.77
CA TRP A 97 3.19 10.48 0.60
C TRP A 97 2.34 10.50 -0.67
N ASN A 98 2.63 11.44 -1.56
CA ASN A 98 2.01 11.52 -2.87
C ASN A 98 3.02 11.10 -3.95
N ASP A 99 2.91 9.86 -4.41
CA ASP A 99 3.79 9.26 -5.43
C ASP A 99 3.67 9.99 -6.78
N ALA A 100 2.47 10.45 -7.15
CA ALA A 100 2.27 11.17 -8.41
C ALA A 100 2.99 12.52 -8.46
N LYS A 101 3.23 13.13 -7.31
CA LYS A 101 3.92 14.43 -7.17
C LYS A 101 5.35 14.28 -6.64
N ASN A 102 5.77 13.06 -6.34
CA ASN A 102 7.08 12.75 -5.71
C ASN A 102 7.35 13.60 -4.45
N LYS A 103 6.34 13.72 -3.59
CA LYS A 103 6.37 14.55 -2.39
C LYS A 103 5.84 13.81 -1.19
N SER A 104 6.54 13.94 -0.07
CA SER A 104 6.07 13.46 1.23
C SER A 104 5.94 14.62 2.20
N LYS A 105 4.92 14.59 3.03
CA LYS A 105 4.67 15.59 4.07
C LYS A 105 4.44 14.90 5.41
N TRP A 106 5.19 15.29 6.42
CA TRP A 106 4.92 14.95 7.81
C TRP A 106 4.11 16.09 8.45
N ILE A 107 3.00 15.75 9.07
CA ILE A 107 2.13 16.66 9.81
C ILE A 107 2.18 16.23 11.27
N SER A 108 2.84 17.01 12.11
CA SER A 108 2.96 16.71 13.54
C SER A 108 1.66 17.06 14.27
N GLN A 109 1.06 16.07 14.91
CA GLN A 109 -0.22 16.18 15.59
C GLN A 109 -0.21 15.33 16.87
N THR A 110 -0.74 15.88 17.96
CA THR A 110 -0.89 15.17 19.22
C THR A 110 -2.30 15.38 19.78
N ILE A 111 -2.67 14.55 20.75
CA ILE A 111 -3.87 14.75 21.55
C ILE A 111 -3.44 15.03 22.98
N GLU A 112 -3.75 16.21 23.49
CA GLU A 112 -3.47 16.60 24.86
C GLU A 112 -4.77 16.98 25.56
N ASN A 113 -5.07 16.32 26.67
CA ASN A 113 -6.29 16.53 27.43
C ASN A 113 -7.58 16.43 26.58
N GLY A 114 -7.62 15.49 25.61
CA GLY A 114 -8.73 15.28 24.70
C GLY A 114 -8.87 16.32 23.59
N ARG A 115 -7.91 17.24 23.43
CA ARG A 115 -7.88 18.25 22.37
C ARG A 115 -6.83 17.88 21.33
N GLN A 116 -7.17 18.07 20.07
CA GLN A 116 -6.22 17.92 18.95
C GLN A 116 -5.30 19.16 18.91
N ILE A 117 -4.00 18.93 18.93
CA ILE A 117 -2.96 19.96 18.78
C ILE A 117 -2.15 19.66 17.55
N GLN A 118 -2.03 20.64 16.66
CA GLN A 118 -1.14 20.55 15.49
C GLN A 118 0.10 21.43 15.72
N HIS A 119 1.27 20.80 15.67
CA HIS A 119 2.56 21.47 15.84
C HIS A 119 3.09 21.93 14.48
N MET A 120 2.64 23.10 14.01
CA MET A 120 2.95 23.62 12.67
C MET A 120 4.45 23.82 12.40
N ASP A 121 5.21 24.16 13.42
CA ASP A 121 6.67 24.35 13.42
C ASP A 121 7.44 23.03 13.20
N GLN A 122 6.81 21.88 13.49
CA GLN A 122 7.37 20.55 13.33
C GLN A 122 6.97 19.87 12.01
N ASN A 123 6.16 20.51 11.19
CA ASN A 123 5.79 19.98 9.89
C ASN A 123 7.00 19.95 8.95
N LYS A 124 7.16 18.84 8.21
CA LYS A 124 8.28 18.66 7.28
C LYS A 124 7.74 18.26 5.91
N THR A 125 8.37 18.77 4.88
CA THR A 125 8.11 18.37 3.49
C THR A 125 9.40 17.79 2.90
N PHE A 126 9.28 16.64 2.25
CA PHE A 126 10.39 15.96 1.60
C PHE A 126 10.08 15.86 0.10
N THR A 127 11.10 16.07 -0.70
CA THR A 127 11.03 15.89 -2.16
C THR A 127 12.21 15.02 -2.58
N GLU A 128 11.95 14.02 -3.40
CA GLU A 128 13.00 13.14 -3.89
C GLU A 128 13.54 13.61 -5.23
N SER A 129 14.86 13.63 -5.36
CA SER A 129 15.57 14.03 -6.58
C SER A 129 15.90 12.85 -7.50
N ILE A 130 15.93 11.62 -6.96
CA ILE A 130 16.31 10.41 -7.69
C ILE A 130 15.06 9.61 -8.02
N SER A 131 14.90 9.23 -9.29
CA SER A 131 13.74 8.44 -9.71
C SER A 131 13.76 7.03 -9.12
N PRO A 132 12.58 6.40 -8.89
CA PRO A 132 12.52 5.01 -8.41
C PRO A 132 13.28 4.02 -9.31
N LEU A 133 13.19 4.17 -10.62
CA LEU A 133 13.91 3.34 -11.59
C LEU A 133 15.44 3.48 -11.44
N GLN A 134 15.94 4.69 -11.28
CA GLN A 134 17.36 4.91 -11.07
C GLN A 134 17.85 4.26 -9.76
N ARG A 135 17.07 4.34 -8.67
CA ARG A 135 17.40 3.63 -7.43
C ARG A 135 17.44 2.13 -7.62
N GLN A 136 16.46 1.57 -8.35
CA GLN A 136 16.41 0.14 -8.61
C GLN A 136 17.63 -0.34 -9.40
N ILE A 137 18.04 0.39 -10.43
CA ILE A 137 19.22 0.07 -11.22
C ILE A 137 20.50 0.15 -10.37
N THR A 138 20.64 1.20 -9.56
CA THR A 138 21.79 1.36 -8.66
C THR A 138 21.84 0.23 -7.62
N ALA A 139 20.71 -0.10 -7.00
CA ALA A 139 20.64 -1.18 -6.02
C ALA A 139 20.99 -2.54 -6.65
N PHE A 140 20.57 -2.78 -7.89
CA PHE A 140 20.93 -3.99 -8.62
C PHE A 140 22.43 -4.05 -8.96
N ALA A 141 23.03 -2.94 -9.40
CA ALA A 141 24.47 -2.86 -9.66
C ALA A 141 25.28 -3.10 -8.36
N ASP A 142 24.88 -2.46 -7.25
CA ASP A 142 25.49 -2.69 -5.93
C ASP A 142 25.40 -4.16 -5.48
N TYR A 143 24.27 -4.81 -5.78
CA TYR A 143 24.11 -6.24 -5.52
C TYR A 143 25.10 -7.09 -6.31
N CYS A 144 25.24 -6.82 -7.61
CA CYS A 144 26.18 -7.56 -8.47
C CYS A 144 27.65 -7.37 -8.05
N GLU A 145 28.01 -6.18 -7.57
CA GLU A 145 29.37 -5.86 -7.16
C GLU A 145 29.74 -6.36 -5.76
N LYS A 146 28.79 -6.32 -4.82
CA LYS A 146 29.05 -6.53 -3.38
C LYS A 146 28.50 -7.86 -2.86
N ASP A 147 27.90 -8.69 -3.72
CA ASP A 147 27.22 -9.96 -3.36
C ASP A 147 26.25 -9.80 -2.16
N LYS A 148 25.62 -8.61 -2.05
CA LYS A 148 24.68 -8.28 -0.99
C LYS A 148 23.28 -8.50 -1.48
N LEU A 149 22.54 -9.46 -0.85
CA LEU A 149 21.14 -9.70 -1.18
C LEU A 149 20.31 -8.41 -1.08
N PRO A 150 19.50 -8.09 -2.11
CA PRO A 150 18.61 -6.95 -2.08
C PRO A 150 17.50 -7.15 -1.04
N ASP A 151 16.94 -6.05 -0.58
CA ASP A 151 15.78 -6.08 0.32
C ASP A 151 14.57 -6.81 -0.28
N SER A 152 14.44 -6.77 -1.62
CA SER A 152 13.45 -7.54 -2.38
C SER A 152 13.94 -8.96 -2.70
N ASN A 153 14.24 -9.71 -1.66
CA ASN A 153 14.66 -11.11 -1.76
C ASN A 153 13.48 -12.06 -2.01
N MET A 154 13.77 -13.36 -2.14
CA MET A 154 12.76 -14.39 -2.43
C MET A 154 11.66 -14.46 -1.34
N ASP A 155 12.01 -14.30 -0.07
CA ASP A 155 11.03 -14.37 1.02
C ASP A 155 10.08 -13.17 0.99
N HIS A 156 10.58 -11.98 0.65
CA HIS A 156 9.73 -10.82 0.41
C HIS A 156 8.75 -11.07 -0.74
N ILE A 157 9.23 -11.63 -1.86
CA ILE A 157 8.38 -11.94 -3.03
C ILE A 157 7.30 -12.96 -2.65
N LYS A 158 7.65 -14.02 -1.93
CA LYS A 158 6.70 -15.04 -1.46
C LYS A 158 5.61 -14.41 -0.58
N ARG A 159 5.99 -13.59 0.41
CA ARG A 159 5.02 -12.91 1.29
C ARG A 159 4.06 -12.03 0.49
N VAL A 160 4.60 -11.18 -0.37
CA VAL A 160 3.79 -10.30 -1.23
C VAL A 160 2.81 -11.10 -2.08
N THR A 161 3.29 -12.14 -2.75
CA THR A 161 2.46 -12.99 -3.62
C THR A 161 1.34 -13.68 -2.82
N TYR A 162 1.67 -14.26 -1.68
CA TYR A 162 0.69 -14.95 -0.84
C TYR A 162 -0.38 -14.01 -0.28
N ILE A 163 -0.02 -12.80 0.15
CA ILE A 163 -1.00 -11.80 0.58
C ILE A 163 -1.93 -11.42 -0.58
N VAL A 164 -1.40 -11.21 -1.78
CA VAL A 164 -2.21 -10.91 -2.98
C VAL A 164 -3.15 -12.06 -3.33
N GLU A 165 -2.72 -13.31 -3.22
CA GLU A 165 -3.58 -14.49 -3.40
C GLU A 165 -4.71 -14.53 -2.36
N CYS A 166 -4.42 -14.21 -1.09
CA CYS A 166 -5.44 -14.10 -0.05
C CYS A 166 -6.45 -12.97 -0.34
N MET A 167 -5.99 -11.83 -0.86
CA MET A 167 -6.85 -10.73 -1.29
C MET A 167 -7.78 -11.16 -2.43
N GLU A 168 -7.25 -11.87 -3.42
CA GLU A 168 -8.03 -12.44 -4.54
C GLU A 168 -9.05 -13.47 -4.07
N LYS A 169 -8.65 -14.33 -3.14
CA LYS A 169 -9.57 -15.31 -2.55
C LYS A 169 -10.71 -14.62 -1.84
N SER A 170 -10.41 -13.62 -1.00
CA SER A 170 -11.42 -12.83 -0.30
C SER A 170 -12.38 -12.12 -1.27
N LEU A 171 -11.84 -11.52 -2.33
CA LEU A 171 -12.67 -10.88 -3.37
C LEU A 171 -13.64 -11.85 -4.05
N LYS A 172 -13.22 -13.10 -4.29
CA LYS A 172 -14.04 -14.14 -4.94
C LYS A 172 -15.09 -14.73 -4.02
N THR A 173 -14.77 -14.92 -2.75
CA THR A 173 -15.67 -15.58 -1.78
C THR A 173 -16.54 -14.60 -1.00
N GLY A 174 -16.14 -13.33 -0.91
CA GLY A 174 -16.74 -12.33 -0.01
C GLY A 174 -16.43 -12.57 1.47
N GLU A 175 -15.54 -13.52 1.78
CA GLU A 175 -15.21 -13.89 3.15
C GLU A 175 -13.93 -13.19 3.63
N VAL A 176 -13.80 -13.07 4.96
CA VAL A 176 -12.54 -12.69 5.60
C VAL A 176 -11.58 -13.86 5.51
N ILE A 177 -10.39 -13.63 4.98
CA ILE A 177 -9.31 -14.62 4.92
C ILE A 177 -8.31 -14.33 6.03
N CYS A 178 -8.00 -15.36 6.82
CA CYS A 178 -6.92 -15.33 7.82
C CYS A 178 -5.69 -16.03 7.22
N PRO A 179 -4.67 -15.30 6.76
CA PRO A 179 -3.48 -15.91 6.19
C PRO A 179 -2.75 -16.80 7.18
N SER A 180 -2.23 -17.95 6.71
CA SER A 180 -1.31 -18.76 7.52
C SER A 180 -0.03 -17.97 7.79
N LYS A 181 0.51 -18.11 9.01
CA LYS A 181 1.82 -17.56 9.36
C LYS A 181 2.98 -18.43 8.89
N GLU A 182 2.67 -19.67 8.48
CA GLU A 182 3.58 -20.64 7.88
C GLU A 182 3.22 -20.77 6.39
N TYR A 183 4.06 -20.25 5.51
CA TYR A 183 3.89 -20.33 4.04
C TYR A 183 5.22 -20.62 3.35
#